data_75624a53f1627e73bafdea276e839e3e
#
_entry.id   75624a53f1627e73bafdea276e839e3e
#
_cell.length_a   1.000
_cell.length_b   1.000
_cell.length_c   1.000
_cell.angle_alpha   90.00
_cell.angle_beta   90.00
_cell.angle_gamma   90.00
#
_symmetry.space_group_name_H-M   'P 1'
#
loop_
_entity.id
_entity.type
_entity.pdbx_description
1 polymer ?
#
loop_
_entity_poly.entity_id
_entity_poly.type
_entity_poly.pdbx_seq_one_letter_code
_entity_poly.pdbx_strand_id
1 'polypeptide(L)'
;ADVLPGLSMLRDRADCADFEALGLIHLWHRISAHRWESGARHAVRRALLEFKYWIDQPGLDAMCYFTENHQLAWHVAEHLAGEAFAEERFPNAGWTGARHAAHGRDGAVEWMRRKLAGGFSEFDSNAYVAIDCLALVSLVEFSVDGSVARLAEALLDKLLLSLAANSWHGIHAAAHGRSYTQMLRSARFEETGPIMWLLWGVGALNAATLPATALATATRYVLPPVIRTVAHDRRDVWEGRQVYRGRYRFEHDLLGRPYGSDLRVWRTPHGMLSSVQDYRSGLPGIHEHVWGATLSP
;
A
#
# COMPACT_ATOMS: atom_id res chain seq x y z
N ALA A 1 6.55 20.98 -7.90
CA ALA A 1 5.75 19.82 -8.31
C ALA A 1 4.32 20.30 -8.56
N ASP A 2 3.70 19.82 -9.61
CA ASP A 2 2.30 20.12 -9.90
C ASP A 2 1.40 19.29 -8.97
N VAL A 3 0.72 19.96 -8.04
CA VAL A 3 -0.21 19.34 -7.09
C VAL A 3 -1.67 19.40 -7.57
N LEU A 4 -1.94 20.09 -8.67
CA LEU A 4 -3.29 20.35 -9.16
C LEU A 4 -4.09 19.07 -9.46
N PRO A 5 -3.52 18.04 -10.09
CA PRO A 5 -4.25 16.79 -10.33
C PRO A 5 -4.73 16.13 -9.03
N GLY A 6 -3.85 15.99 -8.05
CA GLY A 6 -4.21 15.41 -6.74
C GLY A 6 -5.26 16.25 -5.99
N LEU A 7 -5.12 17.58 -5.99
CA LEU A 7 -6.12 18.48 -5.42
C LEU A 7 -7.49 18.32 -6.09
N SER A 8 -7.52 18.14 -7.42
CA SER A 8 -8.77 17.93 -8.16
C SER A 8 -9.41 16.60 -7.75
N MET A 9 -8.63 15.52 -7.63
CA MET A 9 -9.14 14.21 -7.23
C MET A 9 -9.75 14.24 -5.83
N LEU A 10 -9.12 14.90 -4.87
CA LEU A 10 -9.68 15.05 -3.52
C LEU A 10 -10.97 15.87 -3.52
N ARG A 11 -11.00 17.02 -4.23
CA ARG A 11 -12.18 17.87 -4.32
C ARG A 11 -13.36 17.13 -4.94
N ASP A 12 -13.10 16.38 -6.01
CA ASP A 12 -14.11 15.69 -6.80
C ASP A 12 -14.45 14.31 -6.19
N ARG A 13 -13.78 13.92 -5.12
CA ARG A 13 -13.94 12.62 -4.44
C ARG A 13 -13.89 11.46 -5.43
N ALA A 14 -12.91 11.53 -6.32
CA ALA A 14 -12.71 10.55 -7.37
C ALA A 14 -12.18 9.22 -6.81
N ASP A 15 -12.36 8.16 -7.57
CA ASP A 15 -11.71 6.87 -7.26
C ASP A 15 -10.19 7.05 -7.16
N CYS A 16 -9.54 6.34 -6.23
CA CYS A 16 -8.10 6.46 -5.91
C CYS A 16 -7.65 7.81 -5.31
N ALA A 17 -8.56 8.68 -4.87
CA ALA A 17 -8.20 9.95 -4.22
C ALA A 17 -7.45 9.76 -2.89
N ASP A 18 -7.57 8.62 -2.25
CA ASP A 18 -6.81 8.22 -1.06
C ASP A 18 -5.30 8.12 -1.32
N PHE A 19 -4.91 7.61 -2.49
CA PHE A 19 -3.50 7.54 -2.88
C PHE A 19 -2.91 8.95 -3.07
N GLU A 20 -3.67 9.84 -3.68
CA GLU A 20 -3.29 11.24 -3.82
C GLU A 20 -3.25 11.96 -2.45
N ALA A 21 -4.18 11.65 -1.55
CA ALA A 21 -4.17 12.18 -0.18
C ALA A 21 -2.87 11.80 0.55
N LEU A 22 -2.42 10.54 0.44
CA LEU A 22 -1.13 10.10 0.99
C LEU A 22 0.04 10.88 0.37
N GLY A 23 0.03 11.09 -0.96
CA GLY A 23 1.03 11.90 -1.65
C GLY A 23 1.08 13.35 -1.15
N LEU A 24 -0.08 13.98 -0.96
CA LEU A 24 -0.17 15.34 -0.42
C LEU A 24 0.28 15.43 1.05
N ILE A 25 0.01 14.39 1.85
CA ILE A 25 0.51 14.27 3.22
C ILE A 25 2.04 14.18 3.24
N HIS A 26 2.65 13.38 2.32
CA HIS A 26 4.10 13.36 2.17
C HIS A 26 4.66 14.74 1.85
N LEU A 27 4.08 15.45 0.89
CA LEU A 27 4.50 16.82 0.55
C LEU A 27 4.36 17.76 1.76
N TRP A 28 3.26 17.67 2.50
CA TRP A 28 3.01 18.49 3.69
C TRP A 28 4.11 18.34 4.74
N HIS A 29 4.55 17.12 5.02
CA HIS A 29 5.57 16.84 6.01
C HIS A 29 7.00 17.06 5.53
N ARG A 30 7.28 16.83 4.24
CA ARG A 30 8.65 16.89 3.68
C ARG A 30 9.08 18.26 3.19
N ILE A 31 8.13 19.07 2.72
CA ILE A 31 8.45 20.40 2.19
C ILE A 31 8.29 21.43 3.29
N SER A 32 9.40 22.08 3.67
CA SER A 32 9.37 23.19 4.63
C SER A 32 8.53 24.38 4.10
N ALA A 33 7.84 25.06 5.02
CA ALA A 33 6.82 26.06 4.68
C ALA A 33 7.28 27.14 3.68
N HIS A 34 8.54 27.57 3.76
CA HIS A 34 9.10 28.61 2.90
C HIS A 34 9.43 28.15 1.45
N ARG A 35 9.40 26.84 1.19
CA ARG A 35 9.69 26.25 -0.13
C ARG A 35 8.44 26.00 -0.96
N TRP A 36 7.26 26.24 -0.41
CA TRP A 36 6.02 26.13 -1.15
C TRP A 36 5.81 27.36 -2.05
N GLU A 37 5.32 27.12 -3.25
CA GLU A 37 4.83 28.19 -4.09
C GLU A 37 3.65 28.91 -3.42
N SER A 38 3.47 30.19 -3.77
CA SER A 38 2.39 31.02 -3.22
C SER A 38 1.03 30.34 -3.39
N GLY A 39 0.32 30.14 -2.30
CA GLY A 39 -1.01 29.54 -2.27
C GLY A 39 -1.05 28.01 -2.30
N ALA A 40 -0.01 27.31 -2.79
CA ALA A 40 -0.02 25.85 -2.94
C ALA A 40 -0.15 25.14 -1.59
N ARG A 41 0.60 25.58 -0.57
CA ARG A 41 0.51 25.03 0.79
C ARG A 41 -0.90 25.22 1.38
N HIS A 42 -1.51 26.37 1.16
CA HIS A 42 -2.88 26.64 1.61
C HIS A 42 -3.89 25.73 0.90
N ALA A 43 -3.73 25.53 -0.41
CA ALA A 43 -4.61 24.66 -1.20
C ALA A 43 -4.52 23.18 -0.73
N VAL A 44 -3.31 22.67 -0.49
CA VAL A 44 -3.12 21.32 0.06
C VAL A 44 -3.76 21.18 1.44
N ARG A 45 -3.49 22.11 2.36
CA ARG A 45 -4.11 22.12 3.69
C ARG A 45 -5.64 22.10 3.58
N ARG A 46 -6.20 22.98 2.77
CA ARG A 46 -7.65 23.06 2.58
C ARG A 46 -8.23 21.77 2.02
N ALA A 47 -7.59 21.18 1.00
CA ALA A 47 -8.03 19.92 0.41
C ALA A 47 -8.05 18.79 1.46
N LEU A 48 -7.01 18.67 2.29
CA LEU A 48 -6.94 17.67 3.35
C LEU A 48 -8.00 17.90 4.45
N LEU A 49 -8.31 19.13 4.80
CA LEU A 49 -9.35 19.45 5.80
C LEU A 49 -10.77 19.18 5.30
N GLU A 50 -11.06 19.46 4.01
CA GLU A 50 -12.39 19.34 3.41
C GLU A 50 -12.69 17.93 2.90
N PHE A 51 -11.70 17.01 2.89
CA PHE A 51 -11.83 15.69 2.31
C PHE A 51 -12.75 14.78 3.14
N LYS A 52 -13.41 13.84 2.44
CA LYS A 52 -14.13 12.72 3.05
C LYS A 52 -13.18 11.52 3.13
N TYR A 53 -12.87 11.07 4.34
CA TYR A 53 -11.87 10.01 4.55
C TYR A 53 -12.46 8.61 4.62
N TRP A 54 -13.71 8.46 5.05
CA TRP A 54 -14.28 7.14 5.19
C TRP A 54 -15.76 7.12 4.83
N ILE A 55 -16.27 5.93 4.54
CA ILE A 55 -17.63 5.72 4.04
C ILE A 55 -18.72 6.18 5.03
N ASP A 56 -18.44 6.18 6.34
CA ASP A 56 -19.34 6.64 7.40
C ASP A 56 -19.46 8.16 7.50
N GLN A 57 -18.62 8.90 6.78
CA GLN A 57 -18.67 10.36 6.76
C GLN A 57 -19.66 10.86 5.69
N PRO A 58 -20.27 12.06 5.90
CA PRO A 58 -21.30 12.57 5.00
C PRO A 58 -20.79 12.92 3.61
N GLY A 59 -21.72 12.94 2.67
CA GLY A 59 -21.53 13.38 1.29
C GLY A 59 -21.37 12.23 0.30
N LEU A 60 -21.83 12.48 -0.93
CA LEU A 60 -21.68 11.56 -2.05
C LEU A 60 -20.25 11.54 -2.56
N ASP A 61 -19.83 10.41 -3.07
CA ASP A 61 -18.51 10.20 -3.65
C ASP A 61 -18.53 9.03 -4.66
N ALA A 62 -17.44 8.87 -5.39
CA ALA A 62 -17.20 7.76 -6.31
C ALA A 62 -15.99 6.90 -5.87
N MET A 63 -15.65 6.93 -4.59
CA MET A 63 -14.43 6.35 -4.03
C MET A 63 -14.62 4.87 -3.69
N CYS A 64 -13.56 4.09 -3.84
CA CYS A 64 -13.53 2.68 -3.45
C CYS A 64 -13.15 2.54 -1.97
N TYR A 65 -13.97 1.82 -1.19
CA TYR A 65 -13.71 1.53 0.23
C TYR A 65 -13.56 0.04 0.53
N PHE A 66 -13.82 -0.83 -0.45
CA PHE A 66 -14.00 -2.26 -0.22
C PHE A 66 -12.78 -3.13 -0.55
N THR A 67 -11.74 -2.60 -1.16
CA THR A 67 -10.51 -3.37 -1.40
C THR A 67 -9.49 -3.17 -0.28
N GLU A 68 -8.58 -4.13 -0.09
CA GLU A 68 -7.64 -4.10 1.03
C GLU A 68 -6.74 -2.87 1.02
N ASN A 69 -6.18 -2.55 -0.13
CA ASN A 69 -5.28 -1.41 -0.29
C ASN A 69 -5.98 -0.08 0.01
N HIS A 70 -7.20 0.12 -0.47
CA HIS A 70 -7.99 1.32 -0.19
C HIS A 70 -8.32 1.44 1.30
N GLN A 71 -8.73 0.34 1.96
CA GLN A 71 -9.00 0.37 3.40
C GLN A 71 -7.80 0.90 4.20
N LEU A 72 -6.60 0.39 3.91
CA LEU A 72 -5.39 0.89 4.57
C LEU A 72 -5.12 2.36 4.23
N ALA A 73 -5.15 2.71 2.94
CA ALA A 73 -4.83 4.06 2.48
C ALA A 73 -5.77 5.12 3.10
N TRP A 74 -7.10 4.84 3.14
CA TRP A 74 -8.08 5.71 3.79
C TRP A 74 -7.79 5.95 5.27
N HIS A 75 -7.63 4.87 6.04
CA HIS A 75 -7.40 4.96 7.47
C HIS A 75 -6.08 5.67 7.79
N VAL A 76 -5.04 5.42 6.99
CA VAL A 76 -3.73 6.08 7.18
C VAL A 76 -3.81 7.55 6.81
N ALA A 77 -4.45 7.90 5.69
CA ALA A 77 -4.61 9.29 5.30
C ALA A 77 -5.43 10.07 6.34
N GLU A 78 -6.51 9.49 6.86
CA GLU A 78 -7.32 10.09 7.92
C GLU A 78 -6.52 10.31 9.21
N HIS A 79 -5.80 9.28 9.65
CA HIS A 79 -4.98 9.36 10.86
C HIS A 79 -3.94 10.48 10.77
N LEU A 80 -3.15 10.48 9.70
CA LEU A 80 -2.05 11.44 9.54
C LEU A 80 -2.54 12.87 9.29
N ALA A 81 -3.61 13.06 8.53
CA ALA A 81 -4.22 14.37 8.38
C ALA A 81 -4.81 14.86 9.71
N GLY A 82 -5.44 13.97 10.47
CA GLY A 82 -5.94 14.27 11.81
C GLY A 82 -4.85 14.67 12.79
N GLU A 83 -3.69 14.00 12.78
CA GLU A 83 -2.52 14.37 13.59
C GLU A 83 -1.93 15.72 13.16
N ALA A 84 -1.80 15.96 11.84
CA ALA A 84 -1.24 17.20 11.30
C ALA A 84 -2.08 18.44 11.62
N PHE A 85 -3.39 18.27 11.81
CA PHE A 85 -4.35 19.34 12.04
C PHE A 85 -5.25 19.08 13.27
N ALA A 86 -4.67 18.57 14.37
CA ALA A 86 -5.39 18.04 15.52
C ALA A 86 -6.45 18.97 16.12
N GLU A 87 -6.12 20.26 16.23
CA GLU A 87 -6.99 21.30 16.80
C GLU A 87 -7.98 21.89 15.78
N GLU A 88 -7.84 21.54 14.52
CA GLU A 88 -8.68 22.13 13.47
C GLU A 88 -9.97 21.33 13.27
N ARG A 89 -10.98 22.01 12.76
CA ARG A 89 -12.25 21.39 12.39
C ARG A 89 -12.22 20.99 10.92
N PHE A 90 -12.56 19.74 10.65
CA PHE A 90 -12.73 19.21 9.32
C PHE A 90 -14.19 19.43 8.88
N PRO A 91 -14.44 20.33 7.93
CA PRO A 91 -15.80 20.79 7.62
C PRO A 91 -16.74 19.68 7.15
N ASN A 92 -16.20 18.66 6.41
CA ASN A 92 -17.01 17.60 5.85
C ASN A 92 -17.73 16.78 6.93
N ALA A 93 -17.01 16.25 7.90
CA ALA A 93 -17.56 15.45 8.98
C ALA A 93 -17.97 16.29 10.20
N GLY A 94 -17.52 17.54 10.26
CA GLY A 94 -17.70 18.40 11.42
C GLY A 94 -16.91 17.97 12.66
N TRP A 95 -15.92 17.08 12.49
CA TRP A 95 -15.08 16.58 13.57
C TRP A 95 -13.82 17.41 13.73
N THR A 96 -13.19 17.31 14.92
CA THR A 96 -11.84 17.83 15.11
C THR A 96 -10.79 16.89 14.49
N GLY A 97 -9.61 17.42 14.16
CA GLY A 97 -8.50 16.60 13.69
C GLY A 97 -8.12 15.49 14.68
N ALA A 98 -8.14 15.78 15.97
CA ALA A 98 -7.88 14.77 16.99
C ALA A 98 -8.87 13.59 16.93
N ARG A 99 -10.16 13.84 16.59
CA ARG A 99 -11.14 12.77 16.38
C ARG A 99 -10.88 11.99 15.09
N HIS A 100 -10.51 12.66 14.00
CA HIS A 100 -10.08 11.99 12.76
C HIS A 100 -8.84 11.14 13.00
N ALA A 101 -7.83 11.65 13.73
CA ALA A 101 -6.63 10.90 14.08
C ALA A 101 -6.96 9.61 14.84
N ALA A 102 -7.86 9.68 15.82
CA ALA A 102 -8.27 8.51 16.59
C ALA A 102 -9.05 7.50 15.75
N HIS A 103 -9.99 7.96 14.92
CA HIS A 103 -10.81 7.11 14.05
C HIS A 103 -9.96 6.38 13.01
N GLY A 104 -9.12 7.11 12.27
CA GLY A 104 -8.19 6.51 11.29
C GLY A 104 -7.17 5.57 11.94
N ARG A 105 -6.65 5.92 13.14
CA ARG A 105 -5.77 5.05 13.92
C ARG A 105 -6.41 3.69 14.20
N ASP A 106 -7.63 3.70 14.72
CA ASP A 106 -8.31 2.48 15.15
C ASP A 106 -8.55 1.56 13.95
N GLY A 107 -8.98 2.10 12.79
CA GLY A 107 -9.10 1.36 11.55
C GLY A 107 -7.77 0.81 11.03
N ALA A 108 -6.72 1.65 10.97
CA ALA A 108 -5.40 1.24 10.51
C ALA A 108 -4.79 0.15 11.41
N VAL A 109 -4.87 0.29 12.73
CA VAL A 109 -4.35 -0.69 13.69
C VAL A 109 -5.08 -2.02 13.58
N GLU A 110 -6.41 -2.02 13.49
CA GLU A 110 -7.18 -3.25 13.28
C GLU A 110 -6.78 -3.94 11.96
N TRP A 111 -6.70 -3.18 10.88
CA TRP A 111 -6.28 -3.69 9.57
C TRP A 111 -4.88 -4.30 9.64
N MET A 112 -3.88 -3.58 10.15
CA MET A 112 -2.50 -4.04 10.24
C MET A 112 -2.36 -5.32 11.08
N ARG A 113 -3.05 -5.40 12.23
CA ARG A 113 -3.04 -6.61 13.07
C ARG A 113 -3.59 -7.83 12.35
N ARG A 114 -4.67 -7.66 11.59
CA ARG A 114 -5.23 -8.74 10.76
C ARG A 114 -4.24 -9.22 9.71
N LYS A 115 -3.52 -8.29 9.05
CA LYS A 115 -2.55 -8.64 8.00
C LYS A 115 -1.26 -9.24 8.56
N LEU A 116 -0.83 -8.83 9.72
CA LEU A 116 0.28 -9.48 10.42
C LEU A 116 -0.06 -10.93 10.80
N ALA A 117 -1.27 -11.17 11.30
CA ALA A 117 -1.70 -12.49 11.72
C ALA A 117 -2.03 -13.42 10.55
N GLY A 118 -2.76 -12.95 9.54
CA GLY A 118 -3.36 -13.75 8.49
C GLY A 118 -2.82 -13.52 7.08
N GLY A 119 -2.01 -12.50 6.85
CA GLY A 119 -1.59 -12.08 5.51
C GLY A 119 -2.70 -11.36 4.75
N PHE A 120 -2.54 -11.27 3.45
CA PHE A 120 -3.37 -10.46 2.57
C PHE A 120 -4.35 -11.32 1.76
N SER A 121 -5.55 -10.84 1.50
CA SER A 121 -6.41 -11.44 0.49
C SER A 121 -5.97 -11.05 -0.93
N GLU A 122 -5.46 -9.84 -1.09
CA GLU A 122 -4.78 -9.39 -2.32
C GLU A 122 -3.28 -9.75 -2.28
N PHE A 123 -2.95 -11.00 -1.90
CA PHE A 123 -1.58 -11.47 -1.73
C PHE A 123 -0.72 -11.21 -2.97
N ASP A 124 0.52 -10.81 -2.74
CA ASP A 124 1.52 -10.56 -3.79
C ASP A 124 1.00 -9.76 -5.00
N SER A 125 0.10 -8.80 -4.77
CA SER A 125 -0.40 -7.94 -5.84
C SER A 125 0.72 -7.08 -6.42
N ASN A 126 1.05 -7.28 -7.69
CA ASN A 126 2.06 -6.47 -8.38
C ASN A 126 1.59 -5.04 -8.73
N ALA A 127 0.32 -4.73 -8.45
CA ALA A 127 -0.24 -3.39 -8.46
C ALA A 127 -0.25 -2.77 -7.06
N TYR A 128 -0.83 -3.45 -6.06
CA TYR A 128 -1.24 -2.82 -4.81
C TYR A 128 -0.29 -3.01 -3.62
N VAL A 129 0.66 -3.96 -3.67
CA VAL A 129 1.75 -4.01 -2.68
C VAL A 129 2.49 -2.67 -2.59
N ALA A 130 2.62 -1.95 -3.71
CA ALA A 130 3.23 -0.63 -3.74
C ALA A 130 2.44 0.41 -2.93
N ILE A 131 1.11 0.39 -3.04
CA ILE A 131 0.23 1.29 -2.28
C ILE A 131 0.26 0.96 -0.79
N ASP A 132 0.24 -0.33 -0.44
CA ASP A 132 0.40 -0.75 0.96
C ASP A 132 1.75 -0.28 1.53
N CYS A 133 2.83 -0.38 0.75
CA CYS A 133 4.14 0.17 1.15
C CYS A 133 4.08 1.69 1.36
N LEU A 134 3.40 2.44 0.48
CA LEU A 134 3.23 3.88 0.62
C LEU A 134 2.51 4.23 1.94
N ALA A 135 1.40 3.57 2.21
CA ALA A 135 0.62 3.81 3.43
C ALA A 135 1.42 3.44 4.70
N LEU A 136 2.08 2.28 4.70
CA LEU A 136 2.86 1.82 5.86
C LEU A 136 4.07 2.70 6.12
N VAL A 137 4.85 3.06 5.09
CA VAL A 137 5.99 3.97 5.29
C VAL A 137 5.55 5.37 5.73
N SER A 138 4.37 5.83 5.32
CA SER A 138 3.80 7.09 5.79
C SER A 138 3.55 7.07 7.29
N LEU A 139 3.02 5.97 7.83
CA LEU A 139 2.85 5.81 9.29
C LEU A 139 4.19 5.77 10.02
N VAL A 140 5.17 5.05 9.50
CA VAL A 140 6.52 4.99 10.10
C VAL A 140 7.15 6.38 10.17
N GLU A 141 7.02 7.15 9.10
CA GLU A 141 7.68 8.46 8.97
C GLU A 141 6.98 9.57 9.73
N PHE A 142 5.65 9.59 9.76
CA PHE A 142 4.90 10.78 10.15
C PHE A 142 4.03 10.61 11.39
N SER A 143 3.58 9.40 11.73
CA SER A 143 2.74 9.23 12.92
C SER A 143 3.50 9.62 14.19
N VAL A 144 2.86 10.39 15.04
CA VAL A 144 3.35 10.75 16.38
C VAL A 144 3.10 9.62 17.38
N ASP A 145 2.18 8.68 17.08
CA ASP A 145 1.97 7.48 17.88
C ASP A 145 3.04 6.42 17.57
N GLY A 146 4.05 6.34 18.42
CA GLY A 146 5.14 5.37 18.26
C GLY A 146 4.69 3.90 18.26
N SER A 147 3.51 3.57 18.79
CA SER A 147 2.99 2.20 18.76
C SER A 147 2.44 1.86 17.38
N VAL A 148 1.77 2.81 16.74
CA VAL A 148 1.29 2.71 15.35
C VAL A 148 2.47 2.61 14.38
N ALA A 149 3.47 3.49 14.55
CA ALA A 149 4.67 3.47 13.70
C ALA A 149 5.41 2.12 13.76
N ARG A 150 5.62 1.55 14.95
CA ARG A 150 6.26 0.22 15.08
C ARG A 150 5.43 -0.92 14.48
N LEU A 151 4.11 -0.86 14.60
CA LEU A 151 3.23 -1.85 14.00
C LEU A 151 3.30 -1.79 12.47
N ALA A 152 3.32 -0.56 11.93
CA ALA A 152 3.48 -0.32 10.49
C ALA A 152 4.85 -0.79 9.98
N GLU A 153 5.93 -0.52 10.71
CA GLU A 153 7.28 -0.99 10.38
C GLU A 153 7.34 -2.52 10.30
N ALA A 154 6.81 -3.22 11.29
CA ALA A 154 6.79 -4.69 11.30
C ALA A 154 6.00 -5.28 10.11
N LEU A 155 4.89 -4.65 9.72
CA LEU A 155 4.10 -5.09 8.57
C LEU A 155 4.80 -4.73 7.25
N LEU A 156 5.44 -3.57 7.16
CA LEU A 156 6.23 -3.16 6.00
C LEU A 156 7.40 -4.13 5.77
N ASP A 157 8.11 -4.53 6.83
CA ASP A 157 9.18 -5.52 6.75
C ASP A 157 8.67 -6.88 6.23
N LYS A 158 7.51 -7.33 6.76
CA LYS A 158 6.86 -8.57 6.28
C LYS A 158 6.50 -8.48 4.80
N LEU A 159 5.94 -7.35 4.37
CA LEU A 159 5.51 -7.14 2.98
C LEU A 159 6.71 -7.09 2.02
N LEU A 160 7.76 -6.36 2.39
CA LEU A 160 9.00 -6.29 1.59
C LEU A 160 9.77 -7.61 1.59
N LEU A 161 9.74 -8.39 2.68
CA LEU A 161 10.30 -9.74 2.69
C LEU A 161 9.54 -10.67 1.74
N SER A 162 8.20 -10.59 1.72
CA SER A 162 7.39 -11.35 0.75
C SER A 162 7.72 -10.94 -0.68
N LEU A 163 7.79 -9.66 -0.97
CA LEU A 163 8.17 -9.15 -2.29
C LEU A 163 9.56 -9.66 -2.72
N ALA A 164 10.55 -9.63 -1.81
CA ALA A 164 11.90 -10.12 -2.07
C ALA A 164 11.94 -11.64 -2.35
N ALA A 165 11.19 -12.43 -1.56
CA ALA A 165 11.12 -13.88 -1.71
C ALA A 165 10.38 -14.31 -2.99
N ASN A 166 9.36 -13.53 -3.39
CA ASN A 166 8.44 -13.83 -4.48
C ASN A 166 8.77 -13.09 -5.78
N SER A 167 9.94 -12.46 -5.84
CA SER A 167 10.44 -11.83 -7.07
C SER A 167 11.57 -12.64 -7.70
N TRP A 168 11.72 -12.48 -9.01
CA TRP A 168 12.77 -13.10 -9.80
C TRP A 168 13.36 -12.09 -10.79
N HIS A 169 14.64 -11.78 -10.66
CA HIS A 169 15.34 -10.80 -11.51
C HIS A 169 14.62 -9.44 -11.64
N GLY A 170 13.98 -8.98 -10.56
CA GLY A 170 13.25 -7.71 -10.54
C GLY A 170 11.86 -7.75 -11.19
N ILE A 171 11.32 -8.94 -11.36
CA ILE A 171 9.93 -9.20 -11.74
C ILE A 171 9.21 -9.75 -10.52
N HIS A 172 8.05 -9.24 -10.18
CA HIS A 172 7.20 -9.80 -9.13
C HIS A 172 6.47 -11.02 -9.68
N ALA A 173 7.18 -12.16 -9.76
CA ALA A 173 6.84 -13.32 -10.58
C ALA A 173 5.96 -14.37 -9.87
N ALA A 174 5.38 -14.03 -8.72
CA ALA A 174 4.49 -14.91 -7.98
C ALA A 174 3.09 -15.03 -8.61
N ALA A 175 2.29 -15.94 -8.07
CA ALA A 175 0.84 -15.86 -8.23
C ALA A 175 0.30 -14.66 -7.44
N HIS A 176 -0.76 -14.04 -7.92
CA HIS A 176 -1.27 -12.78 -7.39
C HIS A 176 -2.72 -12.89 -6.95
N GLY A 177 -3.04 -12.39 -5.77
CA GLY A 177 -4.42 -12.21 -5.31
C GLY A 177 -5.13 -11.09 -6.05
N ARG A 178 -4.37 -10.19 -6.67
CA ARG A 178 -4.89 -9.18 -7.59
C ARG A 178 -3.81 -8.70 -8.56
N SER A 179 -4.12 -8.73 -9.86
CA SER A 179 -3.23 -8.25 -10.92
C SER A 179 -4.04 -7.78 -12.14
N TYR A 180 -3.38 -7.11 -13.07
CA TYR A 180 -3.99 -6.62 -14.30
C TYR A 180 -3.26 -7.17 -15.53
N THR A 181 -4.00 -7.31 -16.63
CA THR A 181 -3.49 -7.89 -17.88
C THR A 181 -2.18 -7.25 -18.35
N GLN A 182 -2.05 -5.93 -18.26
CA GLN A 182 -0.84 -5.22 -18.66
C GLN A 182 0.39 -5.63 -17.86
N MET A 183 0.24 -5.84 -16.54
CA MET A 183 1.32 -6.24 -15.64
C MET A 183 1.70 -7.70 -15.87
N LEU A 184 0.70 -8.58 -16.09
CA LEU A 184 0.94 -9.99 -16.42
C LEU A 184 1.64 -10.16 -17.77
N ARG A 185 1.42 -9.23 -18.71
CA ARG A 185 2.05 -9.27 -20.06
C ARG A 185 3.46 -8.66 -20.05
N SER A 186 3.75 -7.76 -19.14
CA SER A 186 5.06 -7.11 -19.05
C SER A 186 5.32 -6.54 -17.66
N ALA A 187 6.39 -7.02 -17.04
CA ALA A 187 6.88 -6.51 -15.75
C ALA A 187 7.21 -5.00 -15.75
N ARG A 188 7.34 -4.38 -16.92
CA ARG A 188 7.53 -2.93 -17.05
C ARG A 188 6.36 -2.11 -16.49
N PHE A 189 5.18 -2.71 -16.35
CA PHE A 189 3.99 -2.05 -15.82
C PHE A 189 3.70 -2.40 -14.36
N GLU A 190 4.53 -3.24 -13.72
CA GLU A 190 4.38 -3.57 -12.31
C GLU A 190 4.68 -2.34 -11.44
N GLU A 191 3.79 -2.00 -10.53
CA GLU A 191 4.00 -0.87 -9.61
C GLU A 191 5.02 -1.20 -8.52
N THR A 192 5.30 -2.48 -8.29
CA THR A 192 6.38 -2.94 -7.41
C THR A 192 7.77 -2.82 -8.03
N GLY A 193 7.86 -2.68 -9.35
CA GLY A 193 9.14 -2.56 -10.07
C GLY A 193 10.04 -1.42 -9.56
N PRO A 194 9.54 -0.17 -9.43
CA PRO A 194 10.33 0.94 -8.87
C PRO A 194 10.80 0.72 -7.43
N ILE A 195 10.02 0.01 -6.61
CA ILE A 195 10.40 -0.34 -5.23
C ILE A 195 11.57 -1.31 -5.25
N MET A 196 11.50 -2.37 -6.06
CA MET A 196 12.58 -3.35 -6.21
C MET A 196 13.85 -2.70 -6.76
N TRP A 197 13.70 -1.81 -7.75
CA TRP A 197 14.83 -1.06 -8.30
C TRP A 197 15.52 -0.20 -7.24
N LEU A 198 14.73 0.51 -6.42
CA LEU A 198 15.23 1.37 -5.36
C LEU A 198 15.94 0.58 -4.24
N LEU A 199 15.27 -0.45 -3.72
CA LEU A 199 15.69 -1.09 -2.47
C LEU A 199 16.81 -2.11 -2.69
N TRP A 200 16.84 -2.77 -3.84
CA TRP A 200 17.88 -3.79 -4.13
C TRP A 200 18.44 -3.78 -5.55
N GLY A 201 18.20 -2.71 -6.31
CA GLY A 201 18.93 -2.43 -7.55
C GLY A 201 18.53 -3.30 -8.75
N VAL A 202 17.39 -3.99 -8.70
CA VAL A 202 16.85 -4.78 -9.80
C VAL A 202 15.38 -4.45 -10.01
N GLY A 203 14.89 -4.56 -11.24
CA GLY A 203 13.52 -4.20 -11.58
C GLY A 203 13.46 -3.11 -12.64
N ALA A 204 12.26 -2.64 -12.93
CA ALA A 204 12.02 -1.59 -13.93
C ALA A 204 11.55 -0.30 -13.25
N LEU A 205 12.21 0.81 -13.54
CA LEU A 205 11.70 2.12 -13.18
C LEU A 205 10.63 2.53 -14.19
N ASN A 206 9.43 2.82 -13.71
CA ASN A 206 8.28 3.23 -14.51
C ASN A 206 7.56 4.45 -13.90
N ALA A 207 6.37 4.80 -14.36
CA ALA A 207 5.64 5.97 -13.88
C ALA A 207 5.04 5.81 -12.47
N ALA A 208 4.94 4.59 -11.92
CA ALA A 208 4.42 4.34 -10.58
C ALA A 208 5.48 4.66 -9.51
N THR A 209 5.91 5.91 -9.44
CA THR A 209 7.07 6.33 -8.64
C THR A 209 6.72 6.82 -7.23
N LEU A 210 5.46 7.13 -6.93
CA LEU A 210 5.08 7.72 -5.63
C LEU A 210 5.45 6.80 -4.45
N PRO A 211 5.12 5.49 -4.43
CA PRO A 211 5.52 4.61 -3.34
C PRO A 211 7.05 4.47 -3.21
N ALA A 212 7.75 4.34 -4.34
CA ALA A 212 9.21 4.26 -4.35
C ALA A 212 9.84 5.57 -3.85
N THR A 213 9.30 6.73 -4.23
CA THR A 213 9.76 8.04 -3.76
C THR A 213 9.55 8.19 -2.25
N ALA A 214 8.40 7.74 -1.73
CA ALA A 214 8.13 7.74 -0.30
C ALA A 214 9.18 6.93 0.49
N LEU A 215 9.52 5.74 0.00
CA LEU A 215 10.58 4.90 0.57
C LEU A 215 11.97 5.52 0.41
N ALA A 216 12.27 6.13 -0.75
CA ALA A 216 13.56 6.79 -1.01
C ALA A 216 13.83 7.98 -0.08
N THR A 217 12.77 8.67 0.32
CA THR A 217 12.84 9.83 1.21
C THR A 217 12.63 9.47 2.68
N ALA A 218 12.46 8.20 3.00
CA ALA A 218 12.31 7.73 4.37
C ALA A 218 13.57 8.05 5.19
N THR A 219 13.36 8.49 6.43
CA THR A 219 14.42 8.85 7.38
C THR A 219 14.36 8.05 8.67
N ARG A 220 13.20 7.48 8.97
CA ARG A 220 12.96 6.62 10.14
C ARG A 220 12.96 5.15 9.76
N TYR A 221 12.41 4.81 8.59
CA TYR A 221 12.40 3.43 8.10
C TYR A 221 13.78 3.03 7.56
N VAL A 222 14.28 1.91 8.02
CA VAL A 222 15.54 1.31 7.53
C VAL A 222 15.28 -0.13 7.11
N LEU A 223 15.47 -0.43 5.83
CA LEU A 223 15.27 -1.78 5.29
C LEU A 223 16.19 -2.79 6.01
N PRO A 224 15.64 -3.85 6.63
CA PRO A 224 16.44 -4.91 7.24
C PRO A 224 17.38 -5.56 6.20
N PRO A 225 18.70 -5.71 6.50
CA PRO A 225 19.68 -6.26 5.54
C PRO A 225 19.31 -7.65 5.02
N VAL A 226 18.64 -8.47 5.83
CA VAL A 226 18.20 -9.81 5.45
C VAL A 226 17.24 -9.80 4.25
N ILE A 227 16.40 -8.78 4.12
CA ILE A 227 15.44 -8.65 2.99
C ILE A 227 16.22 -8.47 1.68
N ARG A 228 17.26 -7.62 1.70
CA ARG A 228 18.16 -7.48 0.53
C ARG A 228 18.90 -8.77 0.21
N THR A 229 19.36 -9.50 1.23
CA THR A 229 19.99 -10.82 1.04
C THR A 229 19.05 -11.79 0.34
N VAL A 230 17.78 -11.84 0.75
CA VAL A 230 16.75 -12.70 0.12
C VAL A 230 16.48 -12.29 -1.33
N ALA A 231 16.41 -10.98 -1.60
CA ALA A 231 16.16 -10.45 -2.95
C ALA A 231 17.31 -10.82 -3.93
N HIS A 232 18.55 -10.95 -3.43
CA HIS A 232 19.73 -11.30 -4.22
C HIS A 232 20.12 -12.78 -4.14
N ASP A 233 19.33 -13.61 -3.51
CA ASP A 233 19.63 -15.05 -3.40
C ASP A 233 19.67 -15.71 -4.79
N ARG A 234 20.82 -16.29 -5.13
CA ARG A 234 21.14 -16.90 -6.43
C ARG A 234 21.36 -18.40 -6.35
N ARG A 235 20.86 -19.05 -5.29
CA ARG A 235 20.97 -20.52 -5.17
C ARG A 235 20.32 -21.22 -6.36
N ASP A 236 20.80 -22.42 -6.68
CA ASP A 236 20.34 -23.20 -7.83
C ASP A 236 18.86 -23.54 -7.74
N VAL A 237 18.36 -23.79 -6.54
CA VAL A 237 16.95 -24.05 -6.28
C VAL A 237 16.51 -23.30 -5.03
N TRP A 238 15.41 -22.56 -5.16
CA TRP A 238 14.67 -21.95 -4.06
C TRP A 238 13.25 -22.49 -4.05
N GLU A 239 12.85 -23.07 -2.93
CA GLU A 239 11.46 -23.44 -2.67
C GLU A 239 10.90 -22.59 -1.54
N GLY A 240 9.81 -21.90 -1.83
CA GLY A 240 9.11 -21.04 -0.88
C GLY A 240 7.68 -21.53 -0.62
N ARG A 241 7.24 -21.38 0.61
CA ARG A 241 5.84 -21.59 0.98
C ARG A 241 5.37 -20.48 1.88
N GLN A 242 4.26 -19.86 1.51
CA GLN A 242 3.57 -18.86 2.32
C GLN A 242 2.10 -19.25 2.47
N VAL A 243 1.56 -19.06 3.65
CA VAL A 243 0.17 -19.42 3.94
C VAL A 243 -0.54 -18.18 4.44
N TYR A 244 -1.52 -17.73 3.69
CA TYR A 244 -2.40 -16.65 4.07
C TYR A 244 -3.75 -17.22 4.50
N ARG A 245 -4.25 -16.77 5.64
CA ARG A 245 -5.55 -17.17 6.20
C ARG A 245 -6.15 -15.99 6.95
N GLY A 246 -7.39 -15.64 6.67
CA GLY A 246 -8.05 -14.56 7.36
C GLY A 246 -9.51 -14.41 6.98
N ARG A 247 -10.08 -13.29 7.41
CA ARG A 247 -11.39 -12.85 6.97
C ARG A 247 -11.25 -11.49 6.30
N TYR A 248 -11.78 -11.41 5.09
CA TYR A 248 -12.01 -10.15 4.44
C TYR A 248 -13.18 -9.47 5.16
N ARG A 249 -13.02 -8.23 5.57
CA ARG A 249 -14.08 -7.42 6.16
C ARG A 249 -14.20 -6.13 5.38
N PHE A 250 -15.39 -5.90 4.92
CA PHE A 250 -15.87 -4.61 4.48
C PHE A 250 -16.84 -4.11 5.53
N GLU A 251 -16.68 -2.90 6.06
CA GLU A 251 -17.42 -2.44 7.26
C GLU A 251 -18.91 -2.43 7.09
N HIS A 252 -19.40 -2.22 5.87
CA HIS A 252 -20.82 -2.24 5.54
C HIS A 252 -21.26 -3.53 4.86
N ASP A 253 -20.35 -4.43 4.53
CA ASP A 253 -20.66 -5.77 4.08
C ASP A 253 -20.64 -6.72 5.27
N LEU A 254 -21.82 -7.08 5.73
CA LEU A 254 -22.04 -8.04 6.82
C LEU A 254 -21.49 -9.44 6.52
N LEU A 255 -21.04 -9.68 5.29
CA LEU A 255 -20.58 -10.95 4.79
C LEU A 255 -19.06 -11.15 4.92
N GLY A 256 -18.42 -10.77 5.99
CA GLY A 256 -17.00 -11.04 6.20
C GLY A 256 -16.61 -12.43 5.70
N ARG A 257 -15.96 -12.54 4.53
CA ARG A 257 -15.63 -13.81 3.88
C ARG A 257 -14.26 -14.31 4.33
N PRO A 258 -14.11 -15.61 4.59
CA PRO A 258 -12.80 -16.19 4.78
C PRO A 258 -12.04 -16.17 3.46
N TYR A 259 -10.78 -15.79 3.50
CA TYR A 259 -9.85 -16.00 2.40
C TYR A 259 -8.76 -17.00 2.82
N GLY A 260 -8.14 -17.62 1.84
CA GLY A 260 -7.05 -18.53 2.08
C GLY A 260 -6.25 -18.78 0.82
N SER A 261 -4.94 -18.82 0.97
CA SER A 261 -4.02 -19.20 -0.09
C SER A 261 -2.82 -19.93 0.53
N ASP A 262 -2.42 -21.04 -0.09
CA ASP A 262 -1.15 -21.73 0.18
C ASP A 262 -0.26 -21.47 -1.04
N LEU A 263 0.51 -20.39 -0.99
CA LEU A 263 1.39 -19.97 -2.07
C LEU A 263 2.63 -20.86 -2.09
N ARG A 264 2.91 -21.44 -3.25
CA ARG A 264 4.11 -22.20 -3.55
C ARG A 264 4.93 -21.46 -4.59
N VAL A 265 6.20 -21.35 -4.33
CA VAL A 265 7.18 -20.74 -5.21
C VAL A 265 8.33 -21.70 -5.41
N TRP A 266 8.70 -21.93 -6.64
CA TRP A 266 9.92 -22.62 -7.03
C TRP A 266 10.67 -21.73 -8.01
N ARG A 267 11.94 -21.43 -7.72
CA ARG A 267 12.76 -20.62 -8.61
C ARG A 267 14.16 -21.18 -8.75
N THR A 268 14.75 -20.95 -9.91
CA THR A 268 16.12 -21.26 -10.29
C THR A 268 16.74 -20.03 -10.95
N PRO A 269 18.01 -20.05 -11.32
CA PRO A 269 18.60 -19.01 -12.15
C PRO A 269 17.91 -18.82 -13.51
N HIS A 270 17.18 -19.82 -14.00
CA HIS A 270 16.56 -19.85 -15.32
C HIS A 270 15.07 -19.57 -15.35
N GLY A 271 14.41 -19.55 -14.21
CA GLY A 271 12.97 -19.27 -14.16
C GLY A 271 12.38 -19.41 -12.78
N MET A 272 11.15 -18.93 -12.67
CA MET A 272 10.32 -19.03 -11.47
C MET A 272 8.95 -19.56 -11.84
N LEU A 273 8.48 -20.52 -11.05
CA LEU A 273 7.10 -21.02 -11.07
C LEU A 273 6.43 -20.67 -9.74
N SER A 274 5.19 -20.27 -9.81
CA SER A 274 4.40 -20.00 -8.62
C SER A 274 2.96 -20.47 -8.81
N SER A 275 2.36 -20.95 -7.73
CA SER A 275 0.95 -21.35 -7.73
C SER A 275 0.34 -21.25 -6.35
N VAL A 276 -0.97 -21.08 -6.32
CA VAL A 276 -1.75 -21.06 -5.08
C VAL A 276 -2.53 -22.36 -4.96
N GLN A 277 -2.34 -23.03 -3.86
CA GLN A 277 -3.03 -24.26 -3.52
C GLN A 277 -4.18 -23.95 -2.56
N ASP A 278 -5.28 -24.69 -2.66
CA ASP A 278 -6.47 -24.51 -1.80
C ASP A 278 -6.92 -23.03 -1.70
N TYR A 279 -7.00 -22.38 -2.86
CA TYR A 279 -7.31 -20.97 -2.93
C TYR A 279 -8.78 -20.67 -2.60
N ARG A 280 -8.99 -19.65 -1.75
CA ARG A 280 -10.30 -19.12 -1.43
C ARG A 280 -10.24 -17.60 -1.50
N SER A 281 -10.93 -17.03 -2.47
CA SER A 281 -11.02 -15.56 -2.59
C SER A 281 -11.80 -14.95 -1.43
N GLY A 282 -11.23 -13.94 -0.81
CA GLY A 282 -11.92 -13.12 0.21
C GLY A 282 -12.93 -12.16 -0.42
N LEU A 283 -12.65 -11.68 -1.62
CA LEU A 283 -13.50 -10.82 -2.42
C LEU A 283 -13.58 -11.38 -3.85
N PRO A 284 -14.68 -12.03 -4.24
CA PRO A 284 -14.77 -12.71 -5.53
C PRO A 284 -14.74 -11.74 -6.70
N GLY A 285 -14.12 -12.18 -7.79
CA GLY A 285 -14.09 -11.44 -9.06
C GLY A 285 -13.05 -10.31 -9.14
N ILE A 286 -12.07 -10.29 -8.25
CA ILE A 286 -10.99 -9.30 -8.25
C ILE A 286 -9.72 -9.86 -8.89
N HIS A 287 -9.71 -10.04 -10.18
CA HIS A 287 -8.53 -10.21 -11.03
C HIS A 287 -7.43 -11.12 -10.44
N GLU A 288 -7.81 -12.23 -9.84
CA GLU A 288 -6.88 -13.19 -9.26
C GLU A 288 -6.09 -13.91 -10.34
N HIS A 289 -4.80 -14.09 -10.11
CA HIS A 289 -3.88 -14.84 -10.97
C HIS A 289 -3.20 -15.94 -10.15
N VAL A 290 -3.81 -17.12 -10.14
CA VAL A 290 -3.53 -18.19 -9.17
C VAL A 290 -2.32 -19.05 -9.53
N TRP A 291 -1.67 -18.83 -10.67
CA TRP A 291 -0.40 -19.43 -11.04
C TRP A 291 0.37 -18.56 -12.03
N GLY A 292 1.66 -18.69 -12.08
CA GLY A 292 2.51 -17.97 -13.01
C GLY A 292 3.79 -18.71 -13.32
N ALA A 293 4.33 -18.47 -14.51
CA ALA A 293 5.65 -18.93 -14.92
C ALA A 293 6.40 -17.77 -15.58
N THR A 294 7.60 -17.50 -15.09
CA THR A 294 8.51 -16.50 -15.65
C THR A 294 9.81 -17.21 -15.99
N LEU A 295 10.25 -17.12 -17.22
CA LEU A 295 11.42 -17.81 -17.73
C LEU A 295 12.43 -16.83 -18.31
N SER A 296 13.72 -17.12 -18.16
CA SER A 296 14.77 -16.43 -18.91
C SER A 296 14.72 -16.92 -20.37
N PRO A 297 14.81 -16.01 -21.35
CA PRO A 297 14.92 -16.37 -22.76
C PRO A 297 16.23 -17.14 -23.05
#